data_31f433b8394956ecfa0c557ed98f9538
#
_entry.id   31f433b8394956ecfa0c557ed98f9538
#
_cell.length_a   1.000
_cell.length_b   1.000
_cell.length_c   1.000
_cell.angle_alpha   90.00
_cell.angle_beta   90.00
_cell.angle_gamma   90.00
#
_symmetry.space_group_name_H-M   'P 1'
#
loop_
_entity.id
_entity.type
_entity.pdbx_description
1 polymer ?
#
loop_
_entity_poly.entity_id
_entity_poly.type
_entity_poly.pdbx_seq_one_letter_code
_entity_poly.pdbx_strand_id
1 'polypeptide(L)'
;MRIDIITILPDLLKSPFEASILKRAIEKGLVEVYFHNLRNYTTNKHKNVDDYQFGGGAGMVMMIEPIDNCISKLKSEREYDHIIYMTPDGEKLTQKTANSLSLNQNIIILCGHYKGIDQRVRDHFITKEISIGDYVLSGGELAAIILLWLLLLFL
;
A
#
# COMPACT_ATOMS: atom_id res chain seq x y z
N MET A 1 -11.49 -6.76 -10.38
CA MET A 1 -10.67 -5.74 -9.68
C MET A 1 -9.24 -6.24 -9.56
N ARG A 2 -8.26 -5.37 -9.76
CA ARG A 2 -6.85 -5.67 -9.48
C ARG A 2 -6.31 -4.78 -8.37
N ILE A 3 -5.55 -5.36 -7.46
CA ILE A 3 -4.93 -4.66 -6.34
C ILE A 3 -3.45 -5.00 -6.31
N ASP A 4 -2.62 -3.97 -6.37
CA ASP A 4 -1.17 -4.08 -6.27
C ASP A 4 -0.73 -3.49 -4.92
N ILE A 5 -0.13 -4.29 -4.05
CA ILE A 5 0.32 -3.86 -2.73
C ILE A 5 1.83 -3.73 -2.72
N ILE A 6 2.31 -2.52 -2.48
CA ILE A 6 3.74 -2.20 -2.36
C ILE A 6 4.12 -2.28 -0.87
N THR A 7 5.08 -3.12 -0.54
CA THR A 7 5.45 -3.43 0.84
C THR A 7 6.94 -3.78 0.94
N ILE A 8 7.52 -3.63 2.12
CA ILE A 8 8.85 -4.17 2.44
C ILE A 8 8.78 -5.50 3.19
N LEU A 9 7.56 -5.96 3.54
CA LEU A 9 7.31 -7.19 4.28
C LEU A 9 6.21 -8.02 3.60
N PRO A 10 6.45 -8.54 2.38
CA PRO A 10 5.42 -9.29 1.65
C PRO A 10 4.94 -10.55 2.40
N ASP A 11 5.78 -11.16 3.21
CA ASP A 11 5.41 -12.37 3.96
C ASP A 11 4.33 -12.12 5.02
N LEU A 12 4.24 -10.89 5.54
CA LEU A 12 3.20 -10.51 6.50
C LEU A 12 1.80 -10.52 5.87
N LEU A 13 1.72 -10.36 4.55
CA LEU A 13 0.46 -10.30 3.81
C LEU A 13 -0.05 -11.68 3.37
N LYS A 14 0.79 -12.71 3.31
CA LYS A 14 0.43 -14.01 2.72
C LYS A 14 -0.72 -14.71 3.44
N SER A 15 -0.59 -14.92 4.75
CA SER A 15 -1.54 -15.71 5.54
C SER A 15 -2.98 -15.19 5.44
N PRO A 16 -3.30 -13.89 5.56
CA PRO A 16 -4.66 -13.39 5.43
C PRO A 16 -5.30 -13.68 4.07
N PHE A 17 -4.51 -13.72 3.00
CA PHE A 17 -5.01 -13.99 1.65
C PHE A 17 -5.20 -15.48 1.34
N GLU A 18 -4.74 -16.35 2.22
CA GLU A 18 -4.89 -17.80 2.10
C GLU A 18 -6.12 -18.36 2.84
N ALA A 19 -6.95 -17.49 3.39
CA ALA A 19 -8.09 -17.90 4.22
C ALA A 19 -9.34 -17.05 3.96
N SER A 20 -10.50 -17.63 4.31
CA SER A 20 -11.78 -16.94 4.43
C SER A 20 -12.21 -16.17 3.17
N ILE A 21 -12.75 -14.96 3.37
CA ILE A 21 -13.33 -14.13 2.30
C ILE A 21 -12.31 -13.68 1.25
N LEU A 22 -11.08 -13.36 1.67
CA LEU A 22 -10.03 -12.92 0.75
C LEU A 22 -9.65 -14.05 -0.21
N LYS A 23 -9.42 -15.25 0.32
CA LYS A 23 -9.14 -16.43 -0.50
C LYS A 23 -10.29 -16.72 -1.47
N ARG A 24 -11.52 -16.70 -1.00
CA ARG A 24 -12.70 -16.98 -1.83
C ARG A 24 -12.87 -15.96 -2.95
N ALA A 25 -12.64 -14.68 -2.68
CA ALA A 25 -12.72 -13.63 -3.69
C ALA A 25 -11.68 -13.85 -4.81
N ILE A 26 -10.46 -14.24 -4.45
CA ILE A 26 -9.39 -14.54 -5.41
C ILE A 26 -9.73 -15.79 -6.24
N GLU A 27 -10.15 -16.88 -5.59
CA GLU A 27 -10.51 -18.13 -6.25
C GLU A 27 -11.68 -17.98 -7.24
N LYS A 28 -12.62 -17.08 -6.93
CA LYS A 28 -13.75 -16.76 -7.81
C LYS A 28 -13.38 -15.79 -8.94
N GLY A 29 -12.15 -15.30 -9.00
CA GLY A 29 -11.71 -14.33 -9.99
C GLY A 29 -12.31 -12.94 -9.84
N LEU A 30 -12.86 -12.60 -8.66
CA LEU A 30 -13.44 -11.29 -8.39
C LEU A 30 -12.36 -10.23 -8.16
N VAL A 31 -11.20 -10.66 -7.66
CA VAL A 31 -10.05 -9.81 -7.40
C VAL A 31 -8.76 -10.55 -7.71
N GLU A 32 -7.79 -9.82 -8.26
CA GLU A 32 -6.41 -10.25 -8.39
C GLU A 32 -5.56 -9.39 -7.45
N VAL A 33 -4.71 -10.03 -6.65
CA VAL A 33 -3.85 -9.33 -5.69
C VAL A 33 -2.40 -9.69 -5.97
N TYR A 34 -1.55 -8.66 -6.10
CA TYR A 34 -0.13 -8.80 -6.34
C TYR A 34 0.66 -8.08 -5.25
N PHE A 35 1.68 -8.73 -4.73
CA PHE A 35 2.60 -8.16 -3.74
C PHE A 35 3.89 -7.74 -4.41
N HIS A 36 4.29 -6.48 -4.22
CA HIS A 36 5.53 -5.93 -4.76
C HIS A 36 6.47 -5.64 -3.60
N ASN A 37 7.53 -6.44 -3.51
CA ASN A 37 8.58 -6.17 -2.53
C ASN A 37 9.40 -4.99 -3.01
N LEU A 38 9.33 -3.89 -2.27
CA LEU A 38 9.99 -2.63 -2.63
C LEU A 38 11.50 -2.78 -2.77
N ARG A 39 12.12 -3.74 -2.07
CA ARG A 39 13.55 -4.02 -2.17
C ARG A 39 13.98 -4.48 -3.57
N ASN A 40 13.06 -4.97 -4.38
CA ASN A 40 13.33 -5.37 -5.77
C ASN A 40 13.35 -4.19 -6.74
N TYR A 41 13.03 -2.98 -6.27
CA TYR A 41 12.93 -1.76 -7.08
C TYR A 41 14.00 -0.73 -6.75
N THR A 42 14.94 -1.07 -5.87
CA THR A 42 16.09 -0.21 -5.56
C THR A 42 17.29 -0.59 -6.43
N THR A 43 18.07 0.41 -6.83
CA THR A 43 19.36 0.23 -7.51
C THR A 43 20.51 0.05 -6.53
N ASN A 44 20.27 0.23 -5.24
CA ASN A 44 21.25 0.12 -4.17
C ASN A 44 21.76 -1.33 -4.04
N LYS A 45 23.09 -1.50 -3.92
CA LYS A 45 23.73 -2.81 -3.76
C LYS A 45 23.19 -3.60 -2.56
N HIS A 46 22.86 -2.93 -1.46
CA HIS A 46 22.34 -3.53 -0.24
C HIS A 46 20.82 -3.60 -0.21
N LYS A 47 20.14 -3.18 -1.30
CA LYS A 47 18.69 -3.13 -1.40
C LYS A 47 18.04 -2.30 -0.29
N ASN A 48 18.68 -1.20 0.10
CA ASN A 48 18.14 -0.27 1.08
C ASN A 48 16.94 0.49 0.48
N VAL A 49 15.90 0.66 1.30
CA VAL A 49 14.65 1.33 0.92
C VAL A 49 14.36 2.53 1.82
N ASP A 50 15.25 2.82 2.76
CA ASP A 50 15.11 3.86 3.78
C ASP A 50 16.38 4.72 3.87
N ASP A 51 16.20 5.98 4.28
CA ASP A 51 17.28 6.93 4.46
C ASP A 51 16.93 7.91 5.60
N TYR A 52 17.90 8.72 6.02
CA TYR A 52 17.71 9.74 7.03
C TYR A 52 16.73 10.81 6.56
N GLN A 53 16.00 11.39 7.52
CA GLN A 53 15.07 12.49 7.24
C GLN A 53 15.82 13.74 6.78
N PHE A 54 15.23 14.47 5.82
CA PHE A 54 15.68 15.80 5.45
C PHE A 54 15.58 16.76 6.66
N GLY A 55 16.61 17.54 6.90
CA GLY A 55 16.64 18.51 8.02
C GLY A 55 16.99 17.90 9.38
N GLY A 56 17.33 16.64 9.44
CA GLY A 56 17.70 15.95 10.67
C GLY A 56 16.50 15.35 11.42
N GLY A 57 16.75 14.89 12.61
CA GLY A 57 15.78 14.16 13.42
C GLY A 57 16.11 12.68 13.55
N ALA A 58 15.55 12.01 14.56
CA ALA A 58 15.76 10.60 14.82
C ALA A 58 14.89 9.74 13.92
N GLY A 59 15.45 8.65 13.39
CA GLY A 59 14.77 7.64 12.61
C GLY A 59 14.93 7.83 11.09
N MET A 60 14.38 6.86 10.37
CA MET A 60 14.51 6.73 8.93
C MET A 60 13.17 6.97 8.25
N VAL A 61 13.19 7.35 6.99
CA VAL A 61 12.01 7.44 6.11
C VAL A 61 12.21 6.57 4.89
N MET A 62 11.13 6.10 4.30
CA MET A 62 11.20 5.33 3.06
C MET A 62 11.57 6.24 1.89
N MET A 63 12.55 5.81 1.10
CA MET A 63 13.09 6.58 -0.02
C MET A 63 12.11 6.69 -1.17
N ILE A 64 12.16 7.82 -1.88
CA ILE A 64 11.35 8.05 -3.08
C ILE A 64 11.76 7.13 -4.24
N GLU A 65 13.05 6.88 -4.45
CA GLU A 65 13.54 6.16 -5.64
C GLU A 65 12.90 4.79 -5.83
N PRO A 66 12.95 3.83 -4.87
CA PRO A 66 12.32 2.54 -5.09
C PRO A 66 10.79 2.62 -5.20
N ILE A 67 10.16 3.55 -4.49
CA ILE A 67 8.71 3.76 -4.60
C ILE A 67 8.35 4.28 -5.99
N ASP A 68 9.07 5.29 -6.49
CA ASP A 68 8.87 5.82 -7.83
C ASP A 68 9.09 4.73 -8.89
N ASN A 69 10.17 3.97 -8.80
CA ASN A 69 10.45 2.88 -9.73
C ASN A 69 9.31 1.85 -9.76
N CYS A 70 8.79 1.48 -8.62
CA CYS A 70 7.69 0.52 -8.52
C CYS A 70 6.39 1.08 -9.11
N ILE A 71 5.97 2.27 -8.68
CA ILE A 71 4.74 2.91 -9.15
C ILE A 71 4.82 3.20 -10.64
N SER A 72 5.94 3.73 -11.12
CA SER A 72 6.13 4.06 -12.54
C SER A 72 6.05 2.81 -13.41
N LYS A 73 6.64 1.69 -12.97
CA LYS A 73 6.52 0.41 -13.68
C LYS A 73 5.06 -0.04 -13.75
N LEU A 74 4.35 -0.03 -12.65
CA LEU A 74 2.94 -0.43 -12.61
C LEU A 74 2.08 0.46 -13.51
N LYS A 75 2.29 1.77 -13.47
CA LYS A 75 1.57 2.74 -14.31
C LYS A 75 1.91 2.63 -15.79
N SER A 76 3.06 2.10 -16.15
CA SER A 76 3.41 1.84 -17.56
C SER A 76 2.61 0.67 -18.16
N GLU A 77 2.08 -0.22 -17.32
CA GLU A 77 1.35 -1.41 -17.73
C GLU A 77 -0.16 -1.19 -17.75
N ARG A 78 -0.70 -0.29 -16.93
CA ARG A 78 -2.13 0.00 -16.81
C ARG A 78 -2.41 1.33 -16.13
N GLU A 79 -3.64 1.81 -16.27
CA GLU A 79 -4.12 2.94 -15.50
C GLU A 79 -4.63 2.49 -14.13
N TYR A 80 -4.42 3.31 -13.11
CA TYR A 80 -4.89 3.08 -11.74
C TYR A 80 -5.89 4.15 -11.33
N ASP A 81 -6.99 3.73 -10.74
CA ASP A 81 -8.03 4.63 -10.23
C ASP A 81 -7.54 5.37 -8.99
N HIS A 82 -6.80 4.68 -8.12
CA HIS A 82 -6.22 5.25 -6.92
C HIS A 82 -4.85 4.67 -6.60
N ILE A 83 -4.01 5.51 -5.99
CA ILE A 83 -2.79 5.12 -5.30
C ILE A 83 -2.99 5.53 -3.84
N ILE A 84 -3.21 4.55 -2.97
CA ILE A 84 -3.59 4.75 -1.57
C ILE A 84 -2.37 4.55 -0.69
N TYR A 85 -2.10 5.52 0.18
CA TYR A 85 -1.11 5.40 1.23
C TYR A 85 -1.79 5.14 2.57
N MET A 86 -1.41 4.05 3.22
CA MET A 86 -1.90 3.72 4.56
C MET A 86 -1.07 4.45 5.60
N THR A 87 -1.70 5.39 6.29
CA THR A 87 -1.01 6.27 7.25
C THR A 87 -1.93 6.67 8.39
N PRO A 88 -1.43 6.78 9.66
CA PRO A 88 -2.25 7.18 10.80
C PRO A 88 -2.86 8.58 10.69
N ASP A 89 -2.24 9.48 9.93
CA ASP A 89 -2.70 10.86 9.73
C ASP A 89 -3.61 11.04 8.50
N GLY A 90 -3.99 9.95 7.84
CA GLY A 90 -4.90 9.97 6.70
C GLY A 90 -6.38 10.14 7.08
N GLU A 91 -7.23 10.20 6.06
CA GLU A 91 -8.69 10.16 6.22
C GLU A 91 -9.10 8.86 6.91
N LYS A 92 -9.95 8.96 7.92
CA LYS A 92 -10.43 7.79 8.66
C LYS A 92 -11.24 6.86 7.77
N LEU A 93 -10.87 5.60 7.73
CA LEU A 93 -11.59 4.58 6.98
C LEU A 93 -13.02 4.42 7.51
N THR A 94 -13.97 4.50 6.60
CA THR A 94 -15.39 4.26 6.87
C THR A 94 -15.92 3.22 5.89
N GLN A 95 -17.06 2.62 6.21
CA GLN A 95 -17.74 1.70 5.30
C GLN A 95 -18.08 2.38 3.97
N LYS A 96 -18.45 3.65 3.99
CA LYS A 96 -18.73 4.44 2.79
C LYS A 96 -17.51 4.54 1.88
N THR A 97 -16.34 4.81 2.45
CA THR A 97 -15.07 4.85 1.69
C THR A 97 -14.75 3.49 1.09
N ALA A 98 -14.87 2.41 1.87
CA ALA A 98 -14.63 1.05 1.37
C ALA A 98 -15.59 0.68 0.23
N ASN A 99 -16.86 1.01 0.36
CA ASN A 99 -17.86 0.77 -0.69
C ASN A 99 -17.53 1.54 -1.98
N SER A 100 -17.10 2.79 -1.85
CA SER A 100 -16.68 3.59 -3.01
C SER A 100 -15.47 2.98 -3.71
N LEU A 101 -14.48 2.54 -2.94
CA LEU A 101 -13.29 1.90 -3.48
C LEU A 101 -13.57 0.55 -4.14
N SER A 102 -14.56 -0.19 -3.67
CA SER A 102 -14.94 -1.48 -4.26
C SER A 102 -15.44 -1.38 -5.71
N LEU A 103 -15.81 -0.20 -6.15
CA LEU A 103 -16.25 0.07 -7.53
C LEU A 103 -15.08 0.32 -8.49
N ASN A 104 -13.86 0.48 -7.99
CA ASN A 104 -12.70 0.72 -8.81
C ASN A 104 -12.19 -0.56 -9.49
N GLN A 105 -11.45 -0.40 -10.58
CA GLN A 105 -10.87 -1.53 -11.33
C GLN A 105 -9.44 -1.85 -10.91
N ASN A 106 -8.61 -0.82 -10.73
CA ASN A 106 -7.19 -0.98 -10.43
C ASN A 106 -6.77 -0.03 -9.30
N ILE A 107 -6.23 -0.58 -8.22
CA ILE A 107 -5.78 0.19 -7.05
C ILE A 107 -4.36 -0.25 -6.68
N ILE A 108 -3.50 0.74 -6.39
CA ILE A 108 -2.22 0.52 -5.71
C ILE A 108 -2.41 0.88 -4.24
N ILE A 109 -1.89 0.05 -3.33
CA ILE A 109 -1.81 0.32 -1.90
C ILE A 109 -0.34 0.36 -1.50
N LEU A 110 0.11 1.48 -0.96
CA LEU A 110 1.45 1.65 -0.43
C LEU A 110 1.44 1.48 1.09
N CYS A 111 2.18 0.50 1.58
CA CYS A 111 2.39 0.25 2.99
C CYS A 111 3.65 0.98 3.45
N GLY A 112 3.49 2.00 4.28
CA GLY A 112 4.60 2.73 4.87
C GLY A 112 5.23 1.99 6.05
N HIS A 113 6.46 2.35 6.34
CA HIS A 113 7.22 1.88 7.51
C HIS A 113 8.07 3.02 8.06
N TYR A 114 8.76 2.76 9.16
CA TYR A 114 9.63 3.72 9.83
C TYR A 114 8.84 4.97 10.27
N LYS A 115 9.37 6.16 10.03
CA LYS A 115 8.69 7.44 10.30
C LYS A 115 7.85 7.95 9.13
N GLY A 116 7.53 7.08 8.19
CA GLY A 116 6.73 7.41 7.02
C GLY A 116 7.51 7.33 5.72
N ILE A 117 7.03 8.02 4.71
CA ILE A 117 7.60 8.05 3.38
C ILE A 117 8.12 9.45 3.06
N ASP A 118 9.04 9.55 2.09
CA ASP A 118 9.47 10.82 1.54
C ASP A 118 8.26 11.65 1.10
N GLN A 119 8.21 12.92 1.53
CA GLN A 119 7.06 13.80 1.26
C GLN A 119 6.77 13.96 -0.23
N ARG A 120 7.80 13.87 -1.08
CA ARG A 120 7.62 13.95 -2.54
C ARG A 120 6.76 12.82 -3.10
N VAL A 121 6.77 11.64 -2.46
CA VAL A 121 5.87 10.52 -2.82
C VAL A 121 4.42 10.90 -2.56
N ARG A 122 4.14 11.48 -1.38
CA ARG A 122 2.79 11.94 -1.03
C ARG A 122 2.31 13.01 -2.01
N ASP A 123 3.17 13.95 -2.37
CA ASP A 123 2.82 15.09 -3.22
C ASP A 123 2.59 14.69 -4.69
N HIS A 124 3.37 13.72 -5.21
CA HIS A 124 3.39 13.40 -6.64
C HIS A 124 2.62 12.13 -7.03
N PHE A 125 2.49 11.17 -6.13
CA PHE A 125 1.92 9.86 -6.48
C PHE A 125 0.63 9.53 -5.75
N ILE A 126 0.50 9.92 -4.49
CA ILE A 126 -0.61 9.49 -3.65
C ILE A 126 -1.88 10.25 -4.00
N THR A 127 -2.96 9.53 -4.31
CA THR A 127 -4.27 10.10 -4.59
C THR A 127 -5.19 10.08 -3.38
N LYS A 128 -4.93 9.20 -2.41
CA LYS A 128 -5.75 9.06 -1.22
C LYS A 128 -4.90 8.55 -0.06
N GLU A 129 -5.06 9.16 1.11
CA GLU A 129 -4.41 8.73 2.35
C GLU A 129 -5.47 8.22 3.31
N ILE A 130 -5.30 7.00 3.83
CA ILE A 130 -6.30 6.34 4.66
C ILE A 130 -5.69 5.89 5.98
N SER A 131 -6.39 6.21 7.08
CA SER A 131 -6.11 5.75 8.44
C SER A 131 -7.17 4.76 8.90
N ILE A 132 -6.76 3.68 9.56
CA ILE A 132 -7.70 2.73 10.18
C ILE A 132 -8.06 3.09 11.62
N GLY A 133 -7.47 4.13 12.19
CA GLY A 133 -7.73 4.59 13.54
C GLY A 133 -6.64 5.49 14.08
N ASP A 134 -6.87 6.07 15.25
CA ASP A 134 -5.95 6.97 15.94
C ASP A 134 -4.93 6.18 16.77
N TYR A 135 -4.05 5.47 16.09
CA TYR A 135 -2.94 4.72 16.67
C TYR A 135 -1.89 4.42 15.60
N VAL A 136 -0.67 4.15 16.02
CA VAL A 136 0.47 3.89 15.13
C VAL A 136 0.83 2.41 15.17
N LEU A 137 0.91 1.81 13.98
CA LEU A 137 1.45 0.47 13.78
C LEU A 137 2.92 0.56 13.30
N SER A 138 3.64 -0.55 13.37
CA SER A 138 5.01 -0.63 12.85
C SER A 138 5.09 -0.47 11.33
N GLY A 139 3.98 -0.71 10.63
CA GLY A 139 3.88 -0.59 9.17
C GLY A 139 2.43 -0.64 8.70
N GLY A 140 2.22 -0.36 7.43
CA GLY A 140 0.90 -0.28 6.83
C GLY A 140 0.26 -1.60 6.40
N GLU A 141 0.95 -2.73 6.54
CA GLU A 141 0.46 -4.02 6.01
C GLU A 141 -0.84 -4.48 6.67
N LEU A 142 -0.92 -4.43 8.00
CA LEU A 142 -2.15 -4.81 8.71
C LEU A 142 -3.31 -3.87 8.37
N ALA A 143 -3.02 -2.58 8.23
CA ALA A 143 -4.01 -1.59 7.80
C ALA A 143 -4.51 -1.87 6.38
N ALA A 144 -3.62 -2.26 5.47
CA ALA A 144 -3.98 -2.66 4.11
C ALA A 144 -4.89 -3.89 4.10
N ILE A 145 -4.61 -4.88 4.95
CA ILE A 145 -5.45 -6.07 5.09
C ILE A 145 -6.86 -5.70 5.56
N ILE A 146 -6.98 -4.82 6.55
CA ILE A 146 -8.28 -4.35 7.05
C ILE A 146 -9.05 -3.63 5.93
N LEU A 147 -8.39 -2.72 5.20
CA LEU A 147 -9.00 -2.03 4.06
C LEU A 147 -9.53 -3.03 3.04
N LEU A 148 -8.72 -4.01 2.64
CA LEU A 148 -9.09 -5.02 1.65
C LEU A 148 -10.23 -5.91 2.14
N TRP A 149 -10.22 -6.28 3.42
CA TRP A 149 -11.30 -7.07 4.00
C TRP A 149 -12.65 -6.37 3.87
N LEU A 150 -12.69 -5.08 4.24
CA LEU A 150 -13.90 -4.27 4.12
C LEU A 150 -14.33 -4.06 2.65
N LEU A 151 -13.37 -3.83 1.78
CA LEU A 151 -13.60 -3.59 0.35
C LEU A 151 -14.16 -4.84 -0.34
N LEU A 152 -13.61 -6.01 -0.05
CA LEU A 152 -13.98 -7.27 -0.70
C LEU A 152 -15.26 -7.89 -0.14
N LEU A 153 -15.77 -7.43 1.01
CA LEU A 153 -17.06 -7.86 1.53
C LEU A 153 -18.21 -7.59 0.54
N PHE A 154 -18.08 -6.60 -0.32
CA PHE A 154 -19.12 -6.13 -1.25
C PHE A 154 -18.91 -6.53 -2.70
N LEU A 155 -17.96 -7.40 -2.95
CA LEU A 155 -17.73 -7.96 -4.29
C LEU A 155 -18.51 -9.29 -4.53
#